data_124be9f46ff4f968047b35d349a85830
#
_entry.id   124be9f46ff4f968047b35d349a85830
#
_cell.length_a   1.000
_cell.length_b   1.000
_cell.length_c   1.000
_cell.angle_alpha   90.00
_cell.angle_beta   90.00
_cell.angle_gamma   90.00
#
_symmetry.space_group_name_H-M   'P 1'
#
loop_
_entity.id
_entity.type
_entity.pdbx_description
1 polymer ?
#
loop_
_entity_poly.entity_id
_entity_poly.type
_entity_poly.pdbx_seq_one_letter_code
_entity_poly.pdbx_strand_id
1 'polypeptide(L)'
;MSHLSILPTVFTRLDLLEAALVEEGFHVSQQTTLQAFEAEPRPVDLLAHGADGRPIGWTQATSGVITMIGDLQRMSLQTGLPSRLQQLTRRYALLEAMDQLKSSDLQKVQVTVEPI
;
A
#
# COMPACT_ATOMS: atom_id res chain seq x y z
N MET A 1 -12.77 -22.89 4.33
CA MET A 1 -11.76 -22.77 3.31
C MET A 1 -11.30 -21.34 3.16
N SER A 2 -10.00 -21.14 3.08
CA SER A 2 -9.44 -19.83 2.83
C SER A 2 -9.31 -19.61 1.33
N HIS A 3 -9.82 -18.49 0.86
CA HIS A 3 -9.63 -18.09 -0.52
C HIS A 3 -8.86 -16.79 -0.55
N LEU A 4 -7.76 -16.77 -1.30
CA LEU A 4 -7.07 -15.53 -1.55
C LEU A 4 -7.80 -14.77 -2.64
N SER A 5 -8.20 -13.56 -2.32
CA SER A 5 -8.81 -12.65 -3.28
C SER A 5 -7.73 -11.74 -3.84
N ILE A 6 -7.85 -11.43 -5.12
CA ILE A 6 -6.92 -10.56 -5.83
C ILE A 6 -7.72 -9.36 -6.32
N LEU A 7 -7.39 -8.18 -5.82
CA LEU A 7 -8.11 -6.96 -6.17
C LEU A 7 -7.15 -5.91 -6.72
N PRO A 8 -7.48 -5.31 -7.86
CA PRO A 8 -6.70 -4.16 -8.32
C PRO A 8 -6.87 -2.99 -7.37
N THR A 9 -5.85 -2.16 -7.26
CA THR A 9 -5.89 -0.96 -6.43
C THR A 9 -5.64 0.27 -7.29
N VAL A 10 -5.78 1.44 -6.66
CA VAL A 10 -5.44 2.70 -7.31
C VAL A 10 -3.97 3.08 -7.11
N PHE A 11 -3.24 2.28 -6.36
CA PHE A 11 -1.83 2.57 -6.07
C PHE A 11 -0.97 2.23 -7.27
N THR A 12 0.06 3.04 -7.49
CA THR A 12 1.00 2.84 -8.60
C THR A 12 2.45 2.91 -8.14
N ARG A 13 2.70 3.31 -6.89
CA ARG A 13 4.06 3.46 -6.37
C ARG A 13 4.23 2.67 -5.09
N LEU A 14 5.03 1.61 -5.16
CA LEU A 14 5.28 0.74 -4.01
C LEU A 14 5.97 1.48 -2.87
N ASP A 15 6.87 2.41 -3.18
CA ASP A 15 7.58 3.17 -2.16
C ASP A 15 6.63 4.02 -1.31
N LEU A 16 5.66 4.67 -1.95
CA LEU A 16 4.68 5.46 -1.22
C LEU A 16 3.68 4.58 -0.48
N LEU A 17 3.31 3.44 -1.07
CA LEU A 17 2.43 2.50 -0.39
C LEU A 17 3.09 1.96 0.87
N GLU A 18 4.37 1.60 0.78
CA GLU A 18 5.11 1.13 1.95
C GLU A 18 5.16 2.21 3.04
N ALA A 19 5.47 3.44 2.67
CA ALA A 19 5.52 4.54 3.62
C ALA A 19 4.16 4.77 4.28
N ALA A 20 3.09 4.72 3.49
CA ALA A 20 1.74 4.88 4.02
C ALA A 20 1.38 3.77 5.00
N LEU A 21 1.73 2.53 4.67
CA LEU A 21 1.48 1.38 5.55
C LEU A 21 2.20 1.54 6.89
N VAL A 22 3.46 1.93 6.84
CA VAL A 22 4.24 2.14 8.07
C VAL A 22 3.62 3.25 8.92
N GLU A 23 3.23 4.35 8.30
CA GLU A 23 2.62 5.46 9.03
C GLU A 23 1.27 5.09 9.63
N GLU A 24 0.54 4.15 9.01
CA GLU A 24 -0.72 3.66 9.54
C GLU A 24 -0.56 2.53 10.55
N GLY A 25 0.67 2.21 10.93
CA GLY A 25 0.94 1.26 12.00
C GLY A 25 1.07 -0.19 11.57
N PHE A 26 1.19 -0.45 10.28
CA PHE A 26 1.43 -1.81 9.80
C PHE A 26 2.91 -2.16 9.88
N HIS A 27 3.18 -3.42 10.17
CA HIS A 27 4.53 -3.98 10.03
C HIS A 27 4.69 -4.47 8.60
N VAL A 28 5.66 -3.91 7.88
CA VAL A 28 5.81 -4.16 6.45
C VAL A 28 7.09 -4.94 6.18
N SER A 29 6.96 -5.97 5.34
CA SER A 29 8.09 -6.74 4.83
C SER A 29 8.11 -6.63 3.31
N GLN A 30 9.30 -6.59 2.74
CA GLN A 30 9.48 -6.49 1.29
C GLN A 30 9.88 -7.83 0.70
N GLN A 31 9.44 -8.08 -0.51
CA GLN A 31 9.87 -9.23 -1.32
C GLN A 31 9.84 -10.53 -0.54
N THR A 32 8.66 -10.89 -0.08
CA THR A 32 8.45 -12.07 0.75
C THR A 32 7.29 -12.87 0.18
N THR A 33 6.75 -13.78 0.97
CA THR A 33 5.62 -14.60 0.55
C THR A 33 4.45 -14.42 1.48
N LEU A 34 3.26 -14.39 0.90
CA LEU A 34 2.02 -14.40 1.64
C LEU A 34 1.61 -15.84 1.89
N GLN A 35 1.53 -16.21 3.15
CA GLN A 35 1.06 -17.53 3.59
C GLN A 35 -0.41 -17.44 3.97
N ALA A 36 -1.22 -18.30 3.40
CA ALA A 36 -2.62 -18.42 3.78
C ALA A 36 -2.91 -19.87 4.12
N PHE A 37 -3.82 -20.06 5.07
CA PHE A 37 -4.21 -21.41 5.49
C PHE A 37 -4.84 -22.13 4.30
N GLU A 38 -4.36 -23.32 4.01
CA GLU A 38 -4.83 -24.18 2.93
C GLU A 38 -4.66 -23.60 1.54
N ALA A 39 -3.78 -22.60 1.36
CA ALA A 39 -3.44 -22.06 0.07
C ALA A 39 -1.94 -22.10 -0.14
N GLU A 40 -1.53 -22.13 -1.39
CA GLU A 40 -0.11 -22.10 -1.72
C GLU A 40 0.47 -20.72 -1.38
N PRO A 41 1.70 -20.66 -0.87
CA PRO A 41 2.36 -19.38 -0.64
C PRO A 41 2.47 -18.60 -1.94
N ARG A 42 2.22 -17.28 -1.87
CA ARG A 42 2.33 -16.41 -3.03
C ARG A 42 3.41 -15.37 -2.81
N PRO A 43 4.30 -15.18 -3.78
CA PRO A 43 5.28 -14.10 -3.68
C PRO A 43 4.57 -12.75 -3.78
N VAL A 44 4.99 -11.82 -2.94
CA VAL A 44 4.45 -10.46 -2.92
C VAL A 44 5.60 -9.47 -2.82
N ASP A 45 5.39 -8.27 -3.34
CA ASP A 45 6.37 -7.20 -3.25
C ASP A 45 6.34 -6.54 -1.88
N LEU A 46 5.16 -6.39 -1.31
CA LEU A 46 4.97 -5.89 0.06
C LEU A 46 4.03 -6.81 0.80
N LEU A 47 4.33 -7.03 2.06
CA LEU A 47 3.48 -7.79 2.97
C LEU A 47 3.29 -6.96 4.23
N ALA A 48 2.04 -6.71 4.61
CA ALA A 48 1.71 -5.91 5.78
C ALA A 48 0.95 -6.73 6.80
N HIS A 49 1.33 -6.57 8.06
CA HIS A 49 0.64 -7.16 9.20
C HIS A 49 0.12 -6.04 10.08
N GLY A 50 -1.19 -6.05 10.36
CA GLY A 50 -1.75 -5.23 11.41
C GLY A 50 -1.62 -5.92 12.75
N ALA A 51 -1.94 -5.21 13.83
CA ALA A 51 -1.80 -5.74 15.19
C ALA A 51 -2.64 -7.00 15.42
N ASP A 52 -3.85 -7.00 14.88
CA ASP A 52 -4.79 -8.11 15.06
C ASP A 52 -5.20 -8.73 13.73
N GLY A 53 -4.55 -8.34 12.66
CA GLY A 53 -5.02 -8.66 11.33
C GLY A 53 -4.25 -9.79 10.66
N ARG A 54 -4.91 -10.36 9.66
CA ARG A 54 -4.25 -11.27 8.76
C ARG A 54 -3.37 -10.48 7.80
N PRO A 55 -2.29 -11.10 7.32
CA PRO A 55 -1.40 -10.39 6.41
C PRO A 55 -2.09 -10.04 5.09
N ILE A 56 -1.73 -8.91 4.55
CA ILE A 56 -2.18 -8.46 3.23
C ILE A 56 -0.94 -8.26 2.37
N GLY A 57 -0.97 -8.80 1.15
CA GLY A 57 0.12 -8.65 0.23
C GLY A 57 -0.23 -7.70 -0.91
N TRP A 58 0.79 -7.10 -1.50
CA TRP A 58 0.65 -6.28 -2.71
C TRP A 58 1.70 -6.67 -3.70
N THR A 59 1.30 -6.77 -4.97
CA THR A 59 2.21 -7.05 -6.07
C THR A 59 2.06 -5.99 -7.13
N GLN A 60 3.17 -5.61 -7.77
CA GLN A 60 3.14 -4.64 -8.84
C GLN A 60 3.43 -5.35 -10.17
N ALA A 61 2.53 -5.19 -11.13
CA ALA A 61 2.72 -5.71 -12.47
C ALA A 61 3.67 -4.82 -13.27
N THR A 62 4.17 -5.35 -14.37
CA THR A 62 5.04 -4.57 -15.27
C THR A 62 4.34 -3.33 -15.80
N SER A 63 3.01 -3.35 -15.86
CA SER A 63 2.21 -2.18 -16.25
C SER A 63 2.20 -1.08 -15.19
N GLY A 64 2.68 -1.35 -13.98
CA GLY A 64 2.65 -0.41 -12.88
C GLY A 64 1.47 -0.57 -11.93
N VAL A 65 0.48 -1.36 -12.31
CA VAL A 65 -0.71 -1.57 -11.47
C VAL A 65 -0.33 -2.40 -10.25
N ILE A 66 -0.72 -1.92 -9.08
CA ILE A 66 -0.52 -2.65 -7.83
C ILE A 66 -1.82 -3.37 -7.47
N THR A 67 -1.69 -4.64 -7.17
CA THR A 67 -2.81 -5.50 -6.84
C THR A 67 -2.69 -5.95 -5.39
N MET A 68 -3.80 -5.89 -4.67
CA MET A 68 -3.88 -6.34 -3.27
C MET A 68 -4.29 -7.81 -3.24
N ILE A 69 -3.60 -8.59 -2.42
CA ILE A 69 -3.88 -10.02 -2.27
C ILE A 69 -4.11 -10.32 -0.80
N GLY A 70 -5.21 -10.98 -0.48
CA GLY A 70 -5.49 -11.37 0.89
C GLY A 70 -6.75 -12.20 0.98
N ASP A 71 -7.01 -12.71 2.18
CA ASP A 71 -8.25 -13.44 2.46
C ASP A 71 -9.31 -12.40 2.85
N LEU A 72 -9.91 -11.79 1.83
CA LEU A 72 -10.84 -10.69 2.05
C LEU A 72 -12.12 -11.13 2.74
N GLN A 73 -12.54 -12.38 2.54
CA GLN A 73 -13.74 -12.86 3.19
C GLN A 73 -13.56 -12.88 4.71
N ARG A 74 -12.41 -13.34 5.18
CA ARG A 74 -12.13 -13.33 6.61
C ARG A 74 -11.76 -11.94 7.11
N MET A 75 -11.11 -11.15 6.27
CA MET A 75 -10.72 -9.80 6.63
C MET A 75 -11.94 -8.90 6.82
N SER A 76 -13.00 -9.12 6.07
CA SER A 76 -14.22 -8.32 6.21
C SER A 76 -14.89 -8.53 7.57
N LEU A 77 -14.55 -9.59 8.28
CA LEU A 77 -15.06 -9.84 9.62
C LEU A 77 -14.24 -9.14 10.70
N GLN A 78 -13.12 -8.56 10.36
CA GLN A 78 -12.28 -7.86 11.33
C GLN A 78 -12.83 -6.46 11.57
N THR A 79 -13.04 -6.14 12.84
CA THR A 79 -13.53 -4.82 13.23
C THR A 79 -12.52 -3.75 12.86
N GLY A 80 -12.98 -2.73 12.16
CA GLY A 80 -12.17 -1.57 11.85
C GLY A 80 -11.28 -1.70 10.63
N LEU A 81 -11.19 -2.88 10.01
CA LEU A 81 -10.32 -3.05 8.85
C LEU A 81 -10.74 -2.18 7.66
N PRO A 82 -12.03 -2.09 7.29
CA PRO A 82 -12.41 -1.20 6.18
C PRO A 82 -12.01 0.25 6.42
N SER A 83 -12.16 0.72 7.66
CA SER A 83 -11.74 2.08 8.02
C SER A 83 -10.22 2.25 7.90
N ARG A 84 -9.45 1.25 8.31
CA ARG A 84 -8.00 1.31 8.20
C ARG A 84 -7.54 1.32 6.74
N LEU A 85 -8.20 0.56 5.88
CA LEU A 85 -7.89 0.57 4.45
C LEU A 85 -8.25 1.92 3.81
N GLN A 86 -9.36 2.54 4.24
CA GLN A 86 -9.68 3.89 3.82
C GLN A 86 -8.63 4.89 4.24
N GLN A 87 -8.18 4.81 5.50
CA GLN A 87 -7.13 5.68 6.00
C GLN A 87 -5.82 5.47 5.24
N LEU A 88 -5.50 4.23 4.92
CA LEU A 88 -4.34 3.91 4.11
C LEU A 88 -4.41 4.61 2.76
N THR A 89 -5.55 4.52 2.10
CA THR A 89 -5.75 5.16 0.80
C THR A 89 -5.58 6.67 0.90
N ARG A 90 -6.12 7.28 1.94
CA ARG A 90 -5.97 8.72 2.18
C ARG A 90 -4.51 9.09 2.46
N ARG A 91 -3.83 8.29 3.25
CA ARG A 91 -2.42 8.53 3.57
C ARG A 91 -1.56 8.43 2.32
N TYR A 92 -1.80 7.41 1.51
CA TYR A 92 -1.10 7.26 0.24
C TYR A 92 -1.33 8.47 -0.68
N ALA A 93 -2.58 8.89 -0.81
CA ALA A 93 -2.91 10.03 -1.64
C ALA A 93 -2.22 11.31 -1.14
N LEU A 94 -2.14 11.49 0.18
CA LEU A 94 -1.45 12.63 0.76
C LEU A 94 0.05 12.57 0.45
N LEU A 95 0.67 11.42 0.61
CA LEU A 95 2.09 11.25 0.32
C LEU A 95 2.40 11.48 -1.15
N GLU A 96 1.52 11.00 -2.02
CA GLU A 96 1.68 11.21 -3.46
C GLU A 96 1.56 12.70 -3.81
N ALA A 97 0.58 13.37 -3.22
CA ALA A 97 0.40 14.81 -3.44
C ALA A 97 1.60 15.60 -2.93
N MET A 98 2.12 15.24 -1.76
CA MET A 98 3.30 15.90 -1.21
C MET A 98 4.53 15.66 -2.08
N ASP A 99 4.69 14.47 -2.61
CA ASP A 99 5.79 14.15 -3.50
C ASP A 99 5.71 14.96 -4.79
N GLN A 100 4.52 15.09 -5.35
CA GLN A 100 4.30 15.92 -6.54
C GLN A 100 4.54 17.38 -6.25
N LEU A 101 4.13 17.87 -5.09
CA LEU A 101 4.39 19.24 -4.67
C LEU A 101 5.87 19.51 -4.51
N LYS A 102 6.61 18.57 -3.94
CA LYS A 102 8.06 18.69 -3.80
C LYS A 102 8.71 18.87 -5.17
N SER A 103 8.31 18.07 -6.14
CA SER A 103 8.84 18.18 -7.49
C SER A 103 8.48 19.53 -8.11
N SER A 104 7.24 19.99 -7.94
CA SER A 104 6.79 21.30 -8.43
C SER A 104 7.51 22.42 -7.71
N ASP A 105 7.67 22.33 -6.40
CA ASP A 105 8.34 23.36 -5.62
C ASP A 105 9.81 23.50 -6.00
N LEU A 106 10.48 22.38 -6.28
CA LEU A 106 11.84 22.43 -6.76
C LEU A 106 11.94 23.20 -8.09
N GLN A 107 10.99 22.94 -8.98
CA GLN A 107 10.94 23.67 -10.24
C GLN A 107 10.62 25.16 -10.02
N LYS A 108 9.68 25.44 -9.12
CA LYS A 108 9.31 26.81 -8.78
C LYS A 108 10.46 27.56 -8.12
N VAL A 109 11.19 26.90 -7.24
CA VAL A 109 12.32 27.49 -6.55
C VAL A 109 13.39 27.86 -7.59
N GLN A 110 13.61 27.04 -8.58
CA GLN A 110 14.55 27.36 -9.65
C GLN A 110 14.11 28.58 -10.44
N VAL A 111 12.81 28.77 -10.57
CA VAL A 111 12.26 29.92 -11.29
C VAL A 111 12.19 31.16 -10.42
N THR A 112 11.81 30.99 -9.15
CA THR A 112 11.55 32.12 -8.23
C THR A 112 12.77 32.52 -7.43
N VAL A 113 13.86 31.79 -7.49
CA VAL A 113 15.13 32.20 -6.90
C VAL A 113 15.72 33.39 -7.65
N GLU A 114 15.16 33.71 -8.78
CA GLU A 114 15.51 34.95 -9.41
C GLU A 114 15.27 36.07 -8.41
N PRO A 115 16.26 36.94 -8.24
CA PRO A 115 16.15 37.95 -7.20
C PRO A 115 14.97 38.86 -7.52
N ILE A 116 14.27 39.07 -6.50
CA ILE A 116 13.16 39.99 -6.52
C ILE A 116 13.71 41.39 -6.31
#